data_6cd7ec7a327d986103b2ba4656138aed
#
_entry.id   6cd7ec7a327d986103b2ba4656138aed
#
_cell.length_a   1.000
_cell.length_b   1.000
_cell.length_c   1.000
_cell.angle_alpha   90.00
_cell.angle_beta   90.00
_cell.angle_gamma   90.00
#
_symmetry.space_group_name_H-M   'P 1'
#
loop_
_entity.id
_entity.type
_entity.pdbx_description
1 polymer ?
#
loop_
_entity_poly.entity_id
_entity_poly.type
_entity_poly.pdbx_seq_one_letter_code
_entity_poly.pdbx_strand_id
1 'polypeptide(L)'
;MNLLGIDFEDWYHPELMKPYISGKDKNPTVINGIDKILELLRKNETLATFFLVGELLLVKPELQDKILDEGHEIAFHTMYHTRLDSEGYKEKFLDEIKNFEKLTSGKSKGFRAPTFSLNDTSSWAIDMLRECGYQYDSSVVPAKGKMYGLPNALIEPYRISSSSIENDDPDSDMLEFPLLVTKFLGKKIPACGGFYLRTLPMRIIKNAIRKYEDLNIPATFYIHSWELTPEFFPKIHMSKKDEFVTYHNIEKAYGKMDEILKNFQFTSFDKYLQNQS
;
A
#
# COMPACT_ATOMS: atom_id res chain seq x y z
N MET A 1 2.47 -3.52 18.21
CA MET A 1 1.38 -3.75 17.25
C MET A 1 1.86 -3.30 15.88
N ASN A 2 1.64 -4.11 14.83
CA ASN A 2 2.09 -3.84 13.47
C ASN A 2 0.99 -3.16 12.64
N LEU A 3 1.33 -2.65 11.44
CA LEU A 3 0.43 -1.94 10.55
C LEU A 3 0.16 -2.75 9.29
N LEU A 4 -1.11 -2.87 8.89
CA LEU A 4 -1.51 -3.54 7.67
C LEU A 4 -2.16 -2.57 6.70
N GLY A 5 -1.54 -2.40 5.53
CA GLY A 5 -2.11 -1.73 4.38
C GLY A 5 -2.49 -2.71 3.29
N ILE A 6 -3.67 -2.54 2.72
CA ILE A 6 -4.12 -3.26 1.52
C ILE A 6 -4.21 -2.26 0.39
N ASP A 7 -3.31 -2.38 -0.59
CA ASP A 7 -3.39 -1.57 -1.80
C ASP A 7 -4.54 -2.13 -2.63
N PHE A 8 -5.71 -1.47 -2.50
CA PHE A 8 -6.94 -1.92 -3.13
C PHE A 8 -7.05 -1.34 -4.54
N GLU A 9 -6.52 -2.12 -5.45
CA GLU A 9 -6.42 -1.83 -6.87
C GLU A 9 -6.93 -3.00 -7.72
N ASP A 10 -7.35 -2.73 -8.95
CA ASP A 10 -7.80 -3.77 -9.86
C ASP A 10 -6.66 -4.24 -10.79
N TRP A 11 -6.85 -5.29 -11.53
CA TRP A 11 -5.85 -5.99 -12.34
C TRP A 11 -5.08 -5.12 -13.34
N TYR A 12 -5.67 -4.00 -13.77
CA TYR A 12 -5.08 -3.12 -14.79
C TYR A 12 -4.29 -1.94 -14.18
N HIS A 13 -4.31 -1.76 -12.86
CA HIS A 13 -3.59 -0.67 -12.18
C HIS A 13 -2.08 -0.91 -12.07
N PRO A 14 -1.56 -2.13 -11.76
CA PRO A 14 -0.14 -2.32 -11.57
C PRO A 14 0.69 -1.87 -12.77
N GLU A 15 1.80 -1.17 -12.53
CA GLU A 15 2.68 -0.64 -13.58
C GLU A 15 3.15 -1.71 -14.58
N LEU A 16 3.41 -2.93 -14.08
CA LEU A 16 3.80 -4.06 -14.93
C LEU A 16 2.71 -4.46 -15.94
N MET A 17 1.45 -4.11 -15.67
CA MET A 17 0.33 -4.44 -16.57
C MET A 17 0.18 -3.43 -17.70
N LYS A 18 0.57 -2.17 -17.50
CA LYS A 18 0.33 -1.06 -18.44
C LYS A 18 0.76 -1.35 -19.89
N PRO A 19 1.94 -1.95 -20.17
CA PRO A 19 2.35 -2.27 -21.55
C PRO A 19 1.48 -3.32 -22.24
N TYR A 20 0.74 -4.14 -21.47
CA TYR A 20 -0.01 -5.31 -21.99
C TYR A 20 -1.51 -5.09 -22.09
N ILE A 21 -2.00 -3.95 -21.59
CA ILE A 21 -3.44 -3.63 -21.53
C ILE A 21 -3.86 -2.49 -22.46
N SER A 22 -2.95 -1.91 -23.25
CA SER A 22 -3.27 -0.88 -24.21
C SER A 22 -4.34 -1.37 -25.20
N GLY A 23 -5.43 -0.59 -25.35
CA GLY A 23 -6.55 -0.92 -26.22
C GLY A 23 -7.49 -2.02 -25.70
N LYS A 24 -7.32 -2.51 -24.46
CA LYS A 24 -8.24 -3.47 -23.82
C LYS A 24 -9.26 -2.75 -22.94
N ASP A 25 -10.45 -3.34 -22.84
CA ASP A 25 -11.46 -2.88 -21.90
C ASP A 25 -10.95 -3.12 -20.46
N LYS A 26 -10.97 -2.06 -19.66
CA LYS A 26 -10.55 -2.07 -18.28
C LYS A 26 -11.75 -2.30 -17.36
N ASN A 27 -12.43 -3.45 -17.52
CA ASN A 27 -13.51 -3.81 -16.62
C ASN A 27 -12.96 -4.31 -15.29
N PRO A 28 -13.26 -3.65 -14.16
CA PRO A 28 -12.81 -4.08 -12.85
C PRO A 28 -13.37 -5.47 -12.51
N THR A 29 -12.50 -6.36 -12.07
CA THR A 29 -12.87 -7.73 -11.65
C THR A 29 -12.40 -8.04 -10.24
N VAL A 30 -11.22 -7.54 -9.84
CA VAL A 30 -10.65 -7.76 -8.49
C VAL A 30 -11.51 -7.16 -7.40
N ILE A 31 -12.22 -6.06 -7.70
CA ILE A 31 -13.19 -5.43 -6.80
C ILE A 31 -14.28 -6.41 -6.29
N ASN A 32 -14.56 -7.47 -7.04
CA ASN A 32 -15.53 -8.50 -6.62
C ASN A 32 -14.98 -9.43 -5.54
N GLY A 33 -13.69 -9.40 -5.29
CA GLY A 33 -13.03 -10.18 -4.25
C GLY A 33 -13.06 -9.55 -2.86
N ILE A 34 -13.68 -8.37 -2.68
CA ILE A 34 -13.69 -7.66 -1.40
C ILE A 34 -14.18 -8.52 -0.23
N ASP A 35 -15.26 -9.28 -0.41
CA ASP A 35 -15.87 -10.09 0.66
C ASP A 35 -14.89 -11.16 1.17
N LYS A 36 -14.07 -11.75 0.31
CA LYS A 36 -13.02 -12.71 0.70
C LYS A 36 -11.88 -12.05 1.49
N ILE A 37 -11.54 -10.81 1.15
CA ILE A 37 -10.53 -10.03 1.90
C ILE A 37 -11.06 -9.69 3.29
N LEU A 38 -12.28 -9.20 3.39
CA LEU A 38 -12.95 -8.89 4.66
C LEU A 38 -13.10 -10.15 5.54
N GLU A 39 -13.44 -11.30 4.96
CA GLU A 39 -13.48 -12.58 5.67
C GLU A 39 -12.12 -12.96 6.27
N LEU A 40 -11.02 -12.78 5.52
CA LEU A 40 -9.65 -13.02 6.01
C LEU A 40 -9.33 -12.16 7.23
N LEU A 41 -9.67 -10.87 7.16
CA LEU A 41 -9.41 -9.91 8.23
C LEU A 41 -10.27 -10.23 9.47
N ARG A 42 -11.57 -10.46 9.29
CA ARG A 42 -12.52 -10.81 10.36
C ARG A 42 -12.11 -12.09 11.09
N LYS A 43 -11.75 -13.14 10.34
CA LYS A 43 -11.29 -14.43 10.89
C LYS A 43 -10.05 -14.29 11.77
N ASN A 44 -9.19 -13.31 11.49
CA ASN A 44 -7.95 -13.06 12.21
C ASN A 44 -8.07 -11.85 13.17
N GLU A 45 -9.27 -11.33 13.41
CA GLU A 45 -9.55 -10.19 14.29
C GLU A 45 -8.62 -8.99 14.00
N THR A 46 -8.36 -8.74 12.71
CA THR A 46 -7.38 -7.76 12.24
C THR A 46 -8.08 -6.59 11.56
N LEU A 47 -7.74 -5.38 11.97
CA LEU A 47 -8.09 -4.17 11.23
C LEU A 47 -7.00 -3.84 10.20
N ALA A 48 -7.39 -3.24 9.09
CA ALA A 48 -6.48 -2.84 8.02
C ALA A 48 -6.87 -1.48 7.46
N THR A 49 -5.90 -0.81 6.83
CA THR A 49 -6.14 0.38 6.00
C THR A 49 -6.17 -0.05 4.54
N PHE A 50 -7.25 0.29 3.86
CA PHE A 50 -7.40 0.09 2.42
C PHE A 50 -6.93 1.36 1.71
N PHE A 51 -5.73 1.32 1.12
CA PHE A 51 -5.25 2.35 0.21
C PHE A 51 -5.95 2.15 -1.13
N LEU A 52 -6.98 2.94 -1.36
CA LEU A 52 -7.99 2.68 -2.37
C LEU A 52 -7.80 3.58 -3.59
N VAL A 53 -7.75 2.97 -4.77
CA VAL A 53 -7.77 3.70 -6.04
C VAL A 53 -9.17 4.28 -6.26
N GLY A 54 -9.26 5.60 -6.34
CA GLY A 54 -10.52 6.33 -6.26
C GLY A 54 -11.53 6.00 -7.36
N GLU A 55 -11.08 5.66 -8.58
CA GLU A 55 -12.00 5.28 -9.66
C GLU A 55 -12.85 4.04 -9.32
N LEU A 56 -12.39 3.17 -8.42
CA LEU A 56 -13.15 2.00 -7.99
C LEU A 56 -14.40 2.39 -7.19
N LEU A 57 -14.38 3.51 -6.49
CA LEU A 57 -15.57 4.08 -5.83
C LEU A 57 -16.58 4.65 -6.83
N LEU A 58 -16.13 5.09 -8.01
CA LEU A 58 -17.04 5.54 -9.08
C LEU A 58 -17.77 4.35 -9.70
N VAL A 59 -17.13 3.19 -9.78
CA VAL A 59 -17.71 1.95 -10.33
C VAL A 59 -18.59 1.23 -9.31
N LYS A 60 -18.17 1.21 -8.04
CA LYS A 60 -18.82 0.46 -6.97
C LYS A 60 -18.86 1.28 -5.67
N PRO A 61 -19.76 2.27 -5.56
CA PRO A 61 -19.83 3.17 -4.40
C PRO A 61 -20.01 2.46 -3.06
N GLU A 62 -20.74 1.33 -3.05
CA GLU A 62 -20.97 0.52 -1.85
C GLU A 62 -19.70 -0.15 -1.28
N LEU A 63 -18.60 -0.12 -2.01
CA LEU A 63 -17.30 -0.62 -1.55
C LEU A 63 -16.83 0.09 -0.28
N GLN A 64 -17.06 1.41 -0.22
CA GLN A 64 -16.72 2.22 0.94
C GLN A 64 -17.45 1.73 2.19
N ASP A 65 -18.78 1.59 2.11
CA ASP A 65 -19.59 1.20 3.26
C ASP A 65 -19.19 -0.21 3.74
N LYS A 66 -18.97 -1.15 2.82
CA LYS A 66 -18.49 -2.51 3.17
C LYS A 66 -17.18 -2.49 3.97
N ILE A 67 -16.24 -1.64 3.62
CA ILE A 67 -14.94 -1.52 4.30
C ILE A 67 -15.11 -0.87 5.67
N LEU A 68 -15.85 0.24 5.73
CA LEU A 68 -16.01 1.03 6.95
C LEU A 68 -16.91 0.35 7.99
N ASP A 69 -17.96 -0.36 7.57
CA ASP A 69 -18.89 -1.08 8.47
C ASP A 69 -18.21 -2.22 9.24
N GLU A 70 -17.10 -2.76 8.72
CA GLU A 70 -16.27 -3.75 9.42
C GLU A 70 -15.15 -3.09 10.26
N GLY A 71 -15.14 -1.76 10.38
CA GLY A 71 -14.19 -1.01 11.21
C GLY A 71 -12.83 -0.78 10.58
N HIS A 72 -12.67 -1.09 9.28
CA HIS A 72 -11.44 -0.81 8.56
C HIS A 72 -11.35 0.66 8.15
N GLU A 73 -10.15 1.08 7.77
CA GLU A 73 -9.86 2.43 7.32
C GLU A 73 -9.76 2.49 5.79
N ILE A 74 -10.17 3.63 5.21
CA ILE A 74 -9.92 3.98 3.81
C ILE A 74 -8.90 5.11 3.74
N ALA A 75 -7.85 4.91 2.95
CA ALA A 75 -6.82 5.87 2.65
C ALA A 75 -6.69 6.08 1.13
N PHE A 76 -6.11 7.20 0.72
CA PHE A 76 -6.01 7.59 -0.67
C PHE A 76 -4.83 6.90 -1.39
N HIS A 77 -5.10 6.39 -2.62
CA HIS A 77 -4.10 5.76 -3.48
C HIS A 77 -4.14 6.33 -4.92
N THR A 78 -4.32 7.64 -5.03
CA THR A 78 -4.66 8.41 -6.23
C THR A 78 -6.02 8.01 -6.86
N MET A 79 -6.55 8.82 -7.77
CA MET A 79 -7.82 8.48 -8.43
C MET A 79 -7.70 7.38 -9.45
N TYR A 80 -6.55 7.29 -10.15
CA TYR A 80 -6.36 6.41 -11.31
C TYR A 80 -5.06 5.60 -11.23
N HIS A 81 -4.53 5.37 -10.03
CA HIS A 81 -3.25 4.71 -9.81
C HIS A 81 -2.10 5.36 -10.60
N THR A 82 -2.11 6.69 -10.68
CA THR A 82 -1.08 7.46 -11.37
C THR A 82 0.12 7.63 -10.45
N ARG A 83 1.32 7.31 -10.93
CA ARG A 83 2.58 7.56 -10.20
C ARG A 83 2.77 9.06 -9.98
N LEU A 84 3.27 9.45 -8.81
CA LEU A 84 3.55 10.85 -8.47
C LEU A 84 4.59 11.49 -9.38
N ASP A 85 5.57 10.71 -9.84
CA ASP A 85 6.66 11.14 -10.71
C ASP A 85 6.30 11.11 -12.22
N SER A 86 5.01 10.96 -12.55
CA SER A 86 4.53 11.06 -13.93
C SER A 86 4.54 12.51 -14.40
N GLU A 87 4.92 12.72 -15.69
CA GLU A 87 4.93 14.05 -16.29
C GLU A 87 3.53 14.73 -16.23
N GLY A 88 3.50 15.99 -15.79
CA GLY A 88 2.27 16.80 -15.69
C GLY A 88 1.26 16.30 -14.62
N TYR A 89 1.70 15.42 -13.69
CA TYR A 89 0.77 14.91 -12.68
C TYR A 89 0.61 15.85 -11.49
N LYS A 90 1.64 16.63 -11.17
CA LYS A 90 1.59 17.61 -10.07
C LYS A 90 0.40 18.56 -10.19
N GLU A 91 0.12 19.02 -11.41
CA GLU A 91 -0.98 19.96 -11.70
C GLU A 91 -2.37 19.36 -11.50
N LYS A 92 -2.48 18.02 -11.52
CA LYS A 92 -3.74 17.28 -11.39
C LYS A 92 -3.98 16.74 -9.99
N PHE A 93 -2.91 16.59 -9.21
CA PHE A 93 -2.95 15.87 -7.94
C PHE A 93 -3.89 16.48 -6.91
N LEU A 94 -3.92 17.81 -6.80
CA LEU A 94 -4.84 18.52 -5.90
C LEU A 94 -6.31 18.27 -6.25
N ASP A 95 -6.64 18.24 -7.54
CA ASP A 95 -8.01 17.95 -7.99
C ASP A 95 -8.38 16.50 -7.71
N GLU A 96 -7.44 15.56 -7.83
CA GLU A 96 -7.66 14.16 -7.48
C GLU A 96 -7.89 13.99 -5.98
N ILE A 97 -7.12 14.66 -5.11
CA ILE A 97 -7.35 14.68 -3.66
C ILE A 97 -8.79 15.15 -3.37
N LYS A 98 -9.19 16.32 -3.88
CA LYS A 98 -10.52 16.88 -3.66
C LYS A 98 -11.65 15.96 -4.16
N ASN A 99 -11.44 15.29 -5.29
CA ASN A 99 -12.40 14.33 -5.81
C ASN A 99 -12.52 13.11 -4.89
N PHE A 100 -11.40 12.58 -4.39
CA PHE A 100 -11.42 11.46 -3.45
C PHE A 100 -12.06 11.84 -2.11
N GLU A 101 -11.74 13.01 -1.57
CA GLU A 101 -12.37 13.53 -0.35
C GLU A 101 -13.88 13.68 -0.50
N LYS A 102 -14.35 14.15 -1.66
CA LYS A 102 -15.79 14.25 -1.95
C LYS A 102 -16.44 12.87 -1.98
N LEU A 103 -15.80 11.86 -2.56
CA LEU A 103 -16.30 10.49 -2.60
C LEU A 103 -16.35 9.85 -1.21
N THR A 104 -15.34 10.10 -0.39
CA THR A 104 -15.21 9.53 0.96
C THR A 104 -15.78 10.41 2.07
N SER A 105 -16.41 11.54 1.73
CA SER A 105 -16.94 12.54 2.68
C SER A 105 -15.87 13.04 3.66
N GLY A 106 -14.63 13.23 3.20
CA GLY A 106 -13.50 13.74 3.98
C GLY A 106 -13.00 12.80 5.08
N LYS A 107 -13.32 11.50 5.01
CA LYS A 107 -12.94 10.53 6.04
C LYS A 107 -11.50 10.00 5.89
N SER A 108 -10.88 10.22 4.73
CA SER A 108 -9.50 9.76 4.49
C SER A 108 -8.49 10.70 5.15
N LYS A 109 -7.51 10.12 5.85
CA LYS A 109 -6.42 10.86 6.50
C LYS A 109 -5.05 10.36 6.09
N GLY A 110 -4.99 9.26 5.37
CA GLY A 110 -3.77 8.61 4.95
C GLY A 110 -3.61 8.56 3.44
N PHE A 111 -2.35 8.48 3.02
CA PHE A 111 -1.97 8.37 1.63
C PHE A 111 -0.92 7.27 1.41
N ARG A 112 -0.94 6.68 0.23
CA ARG A 112 0.16 5.87 -0.31
C ARG A 112 0.30 6.15 -1.79
N ALA A 113 1.54 6.45 -2.21
CA ALA A 113 1.85 6.67 -3.62
C ALA A 113 1.80 5.36 -4.42
N PRO A 114 1.10 5.31 -5.56
CA PRO A 114 1.14 4.17 -6.47
C PRO A 114 2.57 3.76 -6.81
N THR A 115 2.84 2.45 -6.72
CA THR A 115 4.17 1.87 -6.98
C THR A 115 5.26 2.50 -6.10
N PHE A 116 4.90 3.04 -4.93
CA PHE A 116 5.84 3.73 -4.01
C PHE A 116 6.66 4.81 -4.72
N SER A 117 6.00 5.61 -5.55
CA SER A 117 6.63 6.59 -6.46
C SER A 117 7.01 7.91 -5.80
N LEU A 118 7.03 7.97 -4.47
CA LEU A 118 7.57 9.11 -3.74
C LEU A 118 9.10 9.12 -3.86
N ASN A 119 9.64 10.22 -4.35
CA ASN A 119 11.07 10.47 -4.51
C ASN A 119 11.35 11.98 -4.58
N ASP A 120 12.60 12.40 -4.76
CA ASP A 120 12.99 13.82 -4.81
C ASP A 120 12.21 14.65 -5.85
N THR A 121 11.81 14.04 -6.98
CA THR A 121 11.06 14.75 -8.03
C THR A 121 9.56 14.86 -7.75
N SER A 122 9.05 14.08 -6.80
CA SER A 122 7.65 14.01 -6.44
C SER A 122 7.35 14.36 -4.98
N SER A 123 8.37 14.82 -4.22
CA SER A 123 8.24 15.20 -2.79
C SER A 123 7.21 16.34 -2.56
N TRP A 124 6.95 17.15 -3.58
CA TRP A 124 5.90 18.18 -3.58
C TRP A 124 4.52 17.65 -3.15
N ALA A 125 4.28 16.34 -3.31
CA ALA A 125 3.01 15.73 -2.95
C ALA A 125 2.74 15.78 -1.44
N ILE A 126 3.79 15.71 -0.61
CA ILE A 126 3.68 15.77 0.84
C ILE A 126 3.09 17.11 1.30
N ASP A 127 3.55 18.23 0.75
CA ASP A 127 3.01 19.54 1.10
C ASP A 127 1.53 19.67 0.70
N MET A 128 1.16 19.21 -0.50
CA MET A 128 -0.23 19.23 -0.96
C MET A 128 -1.15 18.36 -0.09
N LEU A 129 -0.68 17.19 0.34
CA LEU A 129 -1.42 16.31 1.24
C LEU A 129 -1.60 16.97 2.62
N ARG A 130 -0.55 17.57 3.19
CA ARG A 130 -0.62 18.30 4.46
C ARG A 130 -1.63 19.46 4.38
N GLU A 131 -1.57 20.26 3.33
CA GLU A 131 -2.51 21.38 3.10
C GLU A 131 -3.97 20.89 3.00
N CYS A 132 -4.20 19.67 2.54
CA CYS A 132 -5.51 19.01 2.50
C CYS A 132 -5.88 18.29 3.80
N GLY A 133 -5.03 18.34 4.85
CA GLY A 133 -5.32 17.75 6.16
C GLY A 133 -5.02 16.26 6.31
N TYR A 134 -4.24 15.69 5.39
CA TYR A 134 -3.72 14.32 5.54
C TYR A 134 -2.72 14.26 6.70
N GLN A 135 -2.79 13.18 7.48
CA GLN A 135 -2.03 13.02 8.71
C GLN A 135 -0.82 12.10 8.54
N TYR A 136 -0.89 11.18 7.56
CA TYR A 136 0.21 10.26 7.33
C TYR A 136 0.35 9.84 5.86
N ASP A 137 1.56 9.42 5.54
CA ASP A 137 1.97 8.74 4.31
C ASP A 137 2.54 7.35 4.62
N SER A 138 2.49 6.45 3.67
CA SER A 138 3.16 5.15 3.73
C SER A 138 3.69 4.77 2.35
N SER A 139 4.53 5.64 1.81
CA SER A 139 5.08 5.51 0.44
C SER A 139 6.56 5.15 0.41
N VAL A 140 7.25 5.23 1.55
CA VAL A 140 8.70 5.02 1.60
C VAL A 140 9.04 3.54 1.77
N VAL A 141 9.87 3.04 0.86
CA VAL A 141 10.50 1.71 0.96
C VAL A 141 11.99 1.90 1.26
N PRO A 142 12.47 1.63 2.50
CA PRO A 142 13.87 1.84 2.88
C PRO A 142 14.81 0.79 2.29
N ALA A 143 14.73 0.55 0.99
CA ALA A 143 15.55 -0.42 0.24
C ALA A 143 15.76 0.06 -1.20
N LYS A 144 16.83 -0.41 -1.84
CA LYS A 144 17.11 -0.05 -3.24
C LYS A 144 16.27 -0.93 -4.17
N GLY A 145 15.42 -0.33 -4.97
CA GLY A 145 14.62 -0.96 -6.04
C GLY A 145 14.94 -0.40 -7.42
N LYS A 146 14.32 -0.97 -8.47
CA LYS A 146 14.40 -0.44 -9.83
C LYS A 146 13.34 0.62 -10.12
N MET A 147 12.17 0.46 -9.55
CA MET A 147 10.99 1.31 -9.82
C MET A 147 10.66 2.24 -8.65
N TYR A 148 11.22 1.96 -7.47
CA TYR A 148 10.96 2.68 -6.22
C TYR A 148 12.08 2.39 -5.21
N GLY A 149 12.09 3.14 -4.13
CA GLY A 149 12.94 2.88 -2.97
C GLY A 149 13.85 4.04 -2.62
N LEU A 150 13.90 4.33 -1.31
CA LEU A 150 14.72 5.34 -0.66
C LEU A 150 15.64 4.61 0.34
N PRO A 151 16.80 4.11 -0.10
CA PRO A 151 17.61 3.15 0.68
C PRO A 151 18.21 3.73 1.96
N ASN A 152 18.31 5.06 2.06
CA ASN A 152 18.82 5.75 3.24
C ASN A 152 17.73 6.14 4.23
N ALA A 153 16.45 6.00 3.85
CA ALA A 153 15.32 6.36 4.71
C ALA A 153 15.35 5.56 6.02
N LEU A 154 14.81 6.19 7.06
CA LEU A 154 14.55 5.57 8.36
C LEU A 154 13.64 4.36 8.21
N ILE A 155 13.71 3.43 9.15
CA ILE A 155 12.85 2.23 9.17
C ILE A 155 11.72 2.32 10.20
N GLU A 156 11.87 3.22 11.16
CA GLU A 156 10.84 3.60 12.13
C GLU A 156 9.95 4.73 11.58
N PRO A 157 8.74 4.91 12.09
CA PRO A 157 7.91 6.07 11.76
C PRO A 157 8.61 7.39 12.08
N TYR A 158 8.48 8.36 11.19
CA TYR A 158 9.10 9.69 11.33
C TYR A 158 8.22 10.78 10.71
N ARG A 159 8.48 12.05 11.05
CA ARG A 159 7.80 13.19 10.46
C ARG A 159 8.40 13.50 9.10
N ILE A 160 7.55 13.50 8.07
CA ILE A 160 7.96 13.69 6.68
C ILE A 160 7.58 15.08 6.17
N SER A 161 8.44 15.68 5.34
CA SER A 161 8.13 16.91 4.60
C SER A 161 8.63 16.81 3.16
N SER A 162 8.26 17.75 2.31
CA SER A 162 8.77 17.82 0.92
C SER A 162 10.28 18.05 0.85
N SER A 163 10.87 18.64 1.88
CA SER A 163 12.32 18.87 2.01
C SER A 163 13.07 17.73 2.68
N SER A 164 12.36 16.81 3.35
CA SER A 164 12.96 15.68 4.09
C SER A 164 12.09 14.43 3.97
N ILE A 165 12.26 13.68 2.88
CA ILE A 165 11.52 12.44 2.62
C ILE A 165 12.19 11.18 3.15
N GLU A 166 13.43 11.24 3.63
CA GLU A 166 14.20 10.11 4.15
C GLU A 166 14.49 10.19 5.66
N ASN A 167 14.37 11.39 6.26
CA ASN A 167 14.72 11.65 7.65
C ASN A 167 13.64 12.44 8.38
N ASP A 168 13.64 12.35 9.72
CA ASP A 168 12.70 13.08 10.56
C ASP A 168 12.85 14.59 10.39
N ASP A 169 11.74 15.26 10.12
CA ASP A 169 11.62 16.73 10.08
C ASP A 169 10.81 17.20 11.28
N PRO A 170 11.45 17.79 12.32
CA PRO A 170 10.77 18.24 13.53
C PRO A 170 9.71 19.32 13.29
N ASP A 171 9.76 20.02 12.17
CA ASP A 171 8.79 21.07 11.82
C ASP A 171 7.57 20.55 11.05
N SER A 172 7.54 19.25 10.70
CA SER A 172 6.39 18.59 10.06
C SER A 172 5.47 17.95 11.10
N ASP A 173 4.17 17.97 10.80
CA ASP A 173 3.10 17.29 11.53
C ASP A 173 2.58 16.03 10.82
N MET A 174 3.06 15.75 9.59
CA MET A 174 2.70 14.56 8.83
C MET A 174 3.67 13.41 9.12
N LEU A 175 3.13 12.21 9.36
CA LEU A 175 3.94 11.03 9.65
C LEU A 175 4.16 10.18 8.39
N GLU A 176 5.38 9.68 8.23
CA GLU A 176 5.68 8.56 7.32
C GLU A 176 5.72 7.24 8.10
N PHE A 177 5.12 6.20 7.54
CA PHE A 177 5.20 4.82 8.00
C PHE A 177 5.93 3.96 6.98
N PRO A 178 7.27 3.85 7.06
CA PRO A 178 8.07 3.14 6.06
C PRO A 178 7.76 1.65 6.02
N LEU A 179 7.82 1.07 4.82
CA LEU A 179 7.55 -0.35 4.60
C LEU A 179 8.58 -1.25 5.27
N LEU A 180 8.10 -2.41 5.73
CA LEU A 180 8.95 -3.45 6.34
C LEU A 180 10.05 -3.90 5.39
N VAL A 181 11.30 -3.79 5.85
CA VAL A 181 12.49 -4.28 5.14
C VAL A 181 13.31 -5.23 6.01
N THR A 182 14.12 -6.06 5.38
CA THR A 182 15.06 -6.94 6.06
C THR A 182 16.40 -7.02 5.34
N LYS A 183 17.42 -7.52 5.99
CA LYS A 183 18.71 -7.85 5.35
C LYS A 183 18.68 -9.31 4.87
N PHE A 184 18.90 -9.51 3.59
CA PHE A 184 19.02 -10.83 2.96
C PHE A 184 20.25 -10.85 2.05
N LEU A 185 21.16 -11.81 2.25
CA LEU A 185 22.44 -11.90 1.54
C LEU A 185 23.21 -10.56 1.50
N GLY A 186 23.25 -9.86 2.64
CA GLY A 186 23.96 -8.57 2.78
C GLY A 186 23.26 -7.35 2.18
N LYS A 187 22.11 -7.51 1.52
CA LYS A 187 21.34 -6.41 0.91
C LYS A 187 20.06 -6.13 1.71
N LYS A 188 19.69 -4.86 1.82
CA LYS A 188 18.38 -4.46 2.34
C LYS A 188 17.32 -4.67 1.25
N ILE A 189 16.30 -5.47 1.54
CA ILE A 189 15.20 -5.82 0.63
C ILE A 189 13.86 -5.66 1.35
N PRO A 190 12.75 -5.40 0.65
CA PRO A 190 11.41 -5.48 1.23
C PRO A 190 11.12 -6.88 1.79
N ALA A 191 10.40 -6.93 2.91
CA ALA A 191 9.98 -8.19 3.55
C ALA A 191 8.45 -8.25 3.73
N CYS A 192 7.74 -7.50 2.91
CA CYS A 192 6.27 -7.40 2.90
C CYS A 192 5.76 -7.40 1.46
N GLY A 193 4.49 -7.69 1.30
CA GLY A 193 3.70 -7.54 0.09
C GLY A 193 4.26 -8.12 -1.19
N GLY A 194 3.44 -8.08 -2.20
CA GLY A 194 3.79 -8.31 -3.57
C GLY A 194 4.65 -9.54 -3.83
N PHE A 195 5.59 -9.35 -4.71
CA PHE A 195 6.55 -10.37 -5.10
C PHE A 195 7.34 -10.96 -3.93
N TYR A 196 7.68 -10.15 -2.91
CA TYR A 196 8.49 -10.63 -1.78
C TYR A 196 7.72 -11.57 -0.86
N LEU A 197 6.46 -11.31 -0.56
CA LEU A 197 5.60 -12.25 0.18
C LEU A 197 5.53 -13.60 -0.53
N ARG A 198 5.38 -13.59 -1.86
CA ARG A 198 5.20 -14.80 -2.65
C ARG A 198 6.49 -15.62 -2.83
N THR A 199 7.65 -14.96 -2.85
CA THR A 199 8.96 -15.57 -3.15
C THR A 199 9.81 -15.87 -1.93
N LEU A 200 9.79 -15.01 -0.90
CA LEU A 200 10.61 -15.24 0.28
C LEU A 200 10.08 -16.41 1.13
N PRO A 201 10.99 -17.18 1.77
CA PRO A 201 10.62 -18.12 2.82
C PRO A 201 9.90 -17.38 3.97
N MET A 202 8.80 -17.94 4.47
CA MET A 202 8.01 -17.37 5.58
C MET A 202 8.85 -17.08 6.83
N ARG A 203 9.86 -17.91 7.10
CA ARG A 203 10.79 -17.69 8.23
C ARG A 203 11.50 -16.35 8.14
N ILE A 204 11.89 -15.90 6.94
CA ILE A 204 12.57 -14.60 6.74
C ILE A 204 11.61 -13.47 7.05
N ILE A 205 10.38 -13.55 6.54
CA ILE A 205 9.34 -12.53 6.76
C ILE A 205 8.98 -12.45 8.26
N LYS A 206 8.70 -13.59 8.90
CA LYS A 206 8.39 -13.65 10.33
C LYS A 206 9.53 -13.11 11.20
N ASN A 207 10.78 -13.41 10.85
CA ASN A 207 11.93 -12.88 11.58
C ASN A 207 12.10 -11.37 11.35
N ALA A 208 11.74 -10.84 10.18
CA ALA A 208 11.74 -9.40 9.93
C ALA A 208 10.71 -8.69 10.82
N ILE A 209 9.49 -9.20 10.91
CA ILE A 209 8.44 -8.64 11.78
C ILE A 209 8.89 -8.67 13.24
N ARG A 210 9.34 -9.83 13.76
CA ARG A 210 9.84 -9.93 15.16
C ARG A 210 10.93 -8.93 15.47
N LYS A 211 11.86 -8.72 14.53
CA LYS A 211 12.94 -7.76 14.72
C LYS A 211 12.42 -6.32 14.90
N TYR A 212 11.35 -5.93 14.19
CA TYR A 212 10.73 -4.64 14.39
C TYR A 212 10.01 -4.57 15.72
N GLU A 213 9.30 -5.63 16.13
CA GLU A 213 8.68 -5.73 17.45
C GLU A 213 9.71 -5.64 18.57
N ASP A 214 10.87 -6.32 18.46
CA ASP A 214 11.98 -6.25 19.41
C ASP A 214 12.59 -4.83 19.53
N LEU A 215 12.49 -4.03 18.47
CA LEU A 215 12.91 -2.63 18.45
C LEU A 215 11.81 -1.66 18.92
N ASN A 216 10.61 -2.16 19.27
CA ASN A 216 9.42 -1.37 19.59
C ASN A 216 8.97 -0.43 18.46
N ILE A 217 9.18 -0.81 17.21
CA ILE A 217 8.69 -0.10 16.04
C ILE A 217 7.66 -0.96 15.28
N PRO A 218 6.60 -0.36 14.71
CA PRO A 218 5.60 -1.12 13.96
C PRO A 218 6.21 -1.65 12.66
N ALA A 219 6.00 -2.93 12.38
CA ALA A 219 6.27 -3.46 11.04
C ALA A 219 5.12 -3.06 10.12
N THR A 220 5.38 -2.17 9.16
CA THR A 220 4.41 -1.78 8.15
C THR A 220 4.38 -2.82 7.03
N PHE A 221 3.33 -3.59 7.00
CA PHE A 221 3.10 -4.64 6.00
C PHE A 221 2.08 -4.19 4.96
N TYR A 222 2.31 -4.52 3.68
CA TYR A 222 1.32 -4.29 2.63
C TYR A 222 1.07 -5.53 1.79
N ILE A 223 -0.06 -5.57 1.13
CA ILE A 223 -0.42 -6.58 0.13
C ILE A 223 -1.44 -5.97 -0.83
N HIS A 224 -1.44 -6.40 -2.09
CA HIS A 224 -2.44 -5.95 -3.05
C HIS A 224 -3.71 -6.81 -2.99
N SER A 225 -4.86 -6.20 -3.27
CA SER A 225 -6.15 -6.89 -3.38
C SER A 225 -6.12 -8.09 -4.31
N TRP A 226 -5.54 -7.93 -5.50
CA TRP A 226 -5.45 -8.99 -6.51
C TRP A 226 -4.57 -10.18 -6.11
N GLU A 227 -3.65 -10.02 -5.17
CA GLU A 227 -2.86 -11.14 -4.63
C GLU A 227 -3.68 -11.98 -3.64
N LEU A 228 -4.61 -11.37 -2.93
CA LEU A 228 -5.52 -12.07 -2.02
C LEU A 228 -6.68 -12.76 -2.75
N THR A 229 -7.00 -12.27 -3.94
CA THR A 229 -8.14 -12.73 -4.74
C THR A 229 -7.74 -13.07 -6.19
N PRO A 230 -6.74 -13.96 -6.38
CA PRO A 230 -6.18 -14.26 -7.70
C PRO A 230 -7.19 -14.85 -8.68
N GLU A 231 -8.30 -15.40 -8.22
CA GLU A 231 -9.41 -15.89 -9.05
C GLU A 231 -10.11 -14.78 -9.85
N PHE A 232 -10.02 -13.53 -9.38
CA PHE A 232 -10.55 -12.35 -10.07
C PHE A 232 -9.50 -11.61 -10.91
N PHE A 233 -8.24 -12.06 -10.87
CA PHE A 233 -7.14 -11.47 -11.64
C PHE A 233 -6.99 -12.18 -12.99
N PRO A 234 -7.30 -11.52 -14.13
CA PRO A 234 -7.28 -12.18 -15.42
C PRO A 234 -5.88 -12.59 -15.82
N LYS A 235 -5.76 -13.74 -16.48
CA LYS A 235 -4.49 -14.16 -17.06
C LYS A 235 -4.21 -13.40 -18.35
N ILE A 236 -3.14 -12.62 -18.35
CA ILE A 236 -2.72 -11.80 -19.50
C ILE A 236 -1.38 -12.31 -20.02
N HIS A 237 -1.27 -12.44 -21.32
CA HIS A 237 -0.01 -12.84 -21.96
C HIS A 237 1.00 -11.70 -21.86
N MET A 238 2.15 -11.99 -21.25
CA MET A 238 3.22 -11.04 -20.94
C MET A 238 4.60 -11.61 -21.34
N SER A 239 5.65 -10.79 -21.23
CA SER A 239 7.00 -11.33 -21.28
C SER A 239 7.20 -12.37 -20.17
N LYS A 240 8.03 -13.42 -20.41
CA LYS A 240 8.31 -14.46 -19.40
C LYS A 240 8.75 -13.90 -18.05
N LYS A 241 9.50 -12.79 -18.07
CA LYS A 241 9.97 -12.13 -16.87
C LYS A 241 8.81 -11.46 -16.12
N ASP A 242 7.96 -10.71 -16.81
CA ASP A 242 6.86 -9.98 -16.19
C ASP A 242 5.74 -10.96 -15.77
N GLU A 243 5.53 -12.04 -16.54
CA GLU A 243 4.65 -13.14 -16.16
C GLU A 243 5.12 -13.81 -14.86
N PHE A 244 6.43 -14.06 -14.72
CA PHE A 244 7.00 -14.60 -13.48
C PHE A 244 6.80 -13.63 -12.31
N VAL A 245 7.08 -12.35 -12.46
CA VAL A 245 6.91 -11.35 -11.39
C VAL A 245 5.44 -11.24 -10.98
N THR A 246 4.51 -11.28 -11.93
CA THR A 246 3.07 -11.07 -11.68
C THR A 246 2.41 -12.31 -11.10
N TYR A 247 2.65 -13.50 -11.66
CA TYR A 247 1.84 -14.70 -11.34
C TYR A 247 2.57 -15.75 -10.47
N HIS A 248 3.89 -15.64 -10.29
CA HIS A 248 4.61 -16.66 -9.51
C HIS A 248 4.05 -16.79 -8.08
N ASN A 249 3.59 -17.99 -7.73
CA ASN A 249 3.00 -18.33 -6.42
C ASN A 249 1.86 -17.41 -5.96
N ILE A 250 1.12 -16.77 -6.89
CA ILE A 250 0.03 -15.86 -6.52
C ILE A 250 -1.06 -16.59 -5.73
N GLU A 251 -1.35 -17.84 -6.06
CA GLU A 251 -2.32 -18.69 -5.37
C GLU A 251 -1.95 -18.99 -3.92
N LYS A 252 -0.69 -18.77 -3.53
CA LYS A 252 -0.20 -18.99 -2.16
C LYS A 252 -0.28 -17.73 -1.29
N ALA A 253 -0.52 -16.55 -1.90
CA ALA A 253 -0.47 -15.28 -1.18
C ALA A 253 -1.50 -15.20 -0.05
N TYR A 254 -2.73 -15.62 -0.31
CA TYR A 254 -3.81 -15.67 0.69
C TYR A 254 -3.42 -16.53 1.91
N GLY A 255 -2.95 -17.76 1.68
CA GLY A 255 -2.54 -18.67 2.76
C GLY A 255 -1.33 -18.16 3.55
N LYS A 256 -0.38 -17.51 2.87
CA LYS A 256 0.76 -16.88 3.55
C LYS A 256 0.32 -15.68 4.40
N MET A 257 -0.62 -14.89 3.91
CA MET A 257 -1.17 -13.77 4.68
C MET A 257 -1.95 -14.27 5.90
N ASP A 258 -2.81 -15.27 5.75
CA ASP A 258 -3.52 -15.91 6.86
C ASP A 258 -2.53 -16.44 7.94
N GLU A 259 -1.41 -17.02 7.51
CA GLU A 259 -0.35 -17.47 8.42
C GLU A 259 0.33 -16.30 9.16
N ILE A 260 0.55 -15.16 8.50
CA ILE A 260 1.14 -13.97 9.13
C ILE A 260 0.17 -13.39 10.16
N LEU A 261 -1.10 -13.22 9.81
CA LEU A 261 -2.12 -12.65 10.68
C LEU A 261 -2.38 -13.51 11.93
N LYS A 262 -2.26 -14.84 11.84
CA LYS A 262 -2.33 -15.75 12.99
C LYS A 262 -1.14 -15.65 13.94
N ASN A 263 0.00 -15.17 13.49
CA ASN A 263 1.23 -15.14 14.28
C ASN A 263 1.58 -13.77 14.85
N PHE A 264 1.03 -12.69 14.29
CA PHE A 264 1.35 -11.31 14.63
C PHE A 264 0.10 -10.46 14.67
N GLN A 265 0.07 -9.49 15.58
CA GLN A 265 -1.05 -8.54 15.69
C GLN A 265 -0.83 -7.36 14.74
N PHE A 266 -1.86 -7.07 13.96
CA PHE A 266 -1.91 -5.94 13.06
C PHE A 266 -3.12 -5.06 13.32
N THR A 267 -3.03 -3.80 12.93
CA THR A 267 -4.14 -2.84 12.96
C THR A 267 -4.07 -1.88 11.77
N SER A 268 -5.10 -1.06 11.58
CA SER A 268 -5.08 0.06 10.65
C SER A 268 -4.18 1.20 11.15
N PHE A 269 -3.78 2.09 10.25
CA PHE A 269 -2.92 3.23 10.59
C PHE A 269 -3.65 4.24 11.48
N ASP A 270 -4.91 4.57 11.16
CA ASP A 270 -5.71 5.48 11.99
C ASP A 270 -5.90 4.94 13.42
N LYS A 271 -6.20 3.62 13.57
CA LYS A 271 -6.32 3.00 14.88
C LYS A 271 -5.01 3.00 15.66
N TYR A 272 -3.89 2.83 14.97
CA TYR A 272 -2.56 2.93 15.58
C TYR A 272 -2.29 4.34 16.10
N LEU A 273 -2.60 5.37 15.30
CA LEU A 273 -2.44 6.78 15.69
C LEU A 273 -3.31 7.15 16.91
N GLN A 274 -4.57 6.72 16.92
CA GLN A 274 -5.47 6.94 18.06
C GLN A 274 -4.94 6.33 19.38
N ASN A 275 -4.21 5.21 19.31
CA ASN A 275 -3.65 4.55 20.48
C ASN A 275 -2.33 5.19 20.96
N GLN A 276 -1.72 6.11 20.19
CA GLN A 276 -0.51 6.85 20.57
C GLN A 276 -0.84 8.24 21.15
N SER A 277 -2.06 8.74 20.92
CA SER A 277 -2.58 10.00 21.46
C SER A 277 -3.09 9.83 22.89
#